data_51d3663d8f2bf259dbfe4d86d474a15a
#
_entry.id   51d3663d8f2bf259dbfe4d86d474a15a
#
_cell.length_a   1.000
_cell.length_b   1.000
_cell.length_c   1.000
_cell.angle_alpha   90.00
_cell.angle_beta   90.00
_cell.angle_gamma   90.00
#
_symmetry.space_group_name_H-M   'P 1'
#
loop_
_entity.id
_entity.type
_entity.pdbx_description
1 polymer ?
#
loop_
_entity_poly.entity_id
_entity_poly.type
_entity_poly.pdbx_seq_one_letter_code
_entity_poly.pdbx_strand_id
1 'polypeptide(L)'
;MTINPSNVLNVYKKVEKAGNSVKSPYEIVKIILNELQRNIHLMILEIDKKKAFTVSRKFKDVTSCQKSISKYVVKCLTTIYSLQTSLDFEKGGTIATNLFQLYEFCRTQVIDSFSSSDNKGLKKSYDALTQIILAWETMETQK
;
A
#
# COMPACT_ATOMS: atom_id res chain seq x y z
N MET A 1 4.50 -15.36 -6.59
CA MET A 1 5.13 -14.75 -5.42
C MET A 1 4.37 -15.17 -4.17
N THR A 2 5.07 -15.75 -3.23
CA THR A 2 4.43 -16.24 -2.00
C THR A 2 4.51 -15.15 -0.94
N ILE A 3 3.36 -14.72 -0.43
CA ILE A 3 3.31 -13.74 0.67
C ILE A 3 3.44 -14.52 1.97
N ASN A 4 4.40 -14.14 2.79
CA ASN A 4 4.66 -14.79 4.07
C ASN A 4 3.56 -14.39 5.08
N PRO A 5 2.77 -15.36 5.61
CA PRO A 5 1.73 -15.06 6.61
C PRO A 5 2.25 -14.31 7.84
N SER A 6 3.50 -14.51 8.24
CA SER A 6 4.09 -13.82 9.40
C SER A 6 4.23 -12.32 9.15
N ASN A 7 4.40 -11.87 7.89
CA ASN A 7 4.45 -10.44 7.54
C ASN A 7 3.08 -9.78 7.69
N VAL A 8 2.01 -10.48 7.32
CA VAL A 8 0.63 -10.01 7.52
C VAL A 8 0.35 -9.85 9.01
N LEU A 9 0.73 -10.86 9.80
CA LEU A 9 0.57 -10.82 11.25
C LEU A 9 1.34 -9.66 11.88
N ASN A 10 2.54 -9.37 11.39
CA ASN A 10 3.35 -8.25 11.87
C ASN A 10 2.70 -6.89 11.59
N VAL A 11 2.03 -6.73 10.45
CA VAL A 11 1.27 -5.51 10.15
C VAL A 11 0.16 -5.32 11.18
N TYR A 12 -0.61 -6.36 11.48
CA TYR A 12 -1.66 -6.30 12.49
C TYR A 12 -1.11 -6.01 13.88
N LYS A 13 -0.02 -6.65 14.28
CA LYS A 13 0.64 -6.38 15.58
C LYS A 13 1.13 -4.95 15.70
N LYS A 14 1.68 -4.40 14.63
CA LYS A 14 2.13 -3.01 14.58
C LYS A 14 0.97 -2.05 14.75
N VAL A 15 -0.17 -2.34 14.13
CA VAL A 15 -1.40 -1.56 14.27
C VAL A 15 -1.91 -1.63 15.71
N GLU A 16 -1.91 -2.80 16.32
CA GLU A 16 -2.31 -2.99 17.72
C GLU A 16 -1.44 -2.17 18.69
N LYS A 17 -0.13 -2.17 18.47
CA LYS A 17 0.82 -1.40 19.31
C LYS A 17 0.67 0.11 19.16
N ALA A 18 0.31 0.59 17.96
CA ALA A 18 0.14 2.00 17.67
C ALA A 18 -1.09 2.60 18.36
N GLY A 19 -2.06 1.76 18.73
CA GLY A 19 -3.26 2.19 19.43
C GLY A 19 -3.39 1.53 20.79
N ASN A 20 -3.16 2.25 21.86
CA ASN A 20 -3.30 1.77 23.25
C ASN A 20 -4.77 1.49 23.64
N SER A 21 -5.68 1.33 22.68
CA SER A 21 -7.11 1.09 22.92
C SER A 21 -7.64 0.13 21.88
N VAL A 22 -8.72 -0.58 22.23
CA VAL A 22 -9.44 -1.44 21.30
C VAL A 22 -9.98 -0.57 20.16
N LYS A 23 -9.48 -0.78 18.94
CA LYS A 23 -9.93 -0.06 17.76
C LYS A 23 -11.04 -0.83 17.05
N SER A 24 -12.00 -0.12 16.51
CA SER A 24 -13.05 -0.73 15.70
C SER A 24 -12.44 -1.33 14.41
N PRO A 25 -13.08 -2.34 13.80
CA PRO A 25 -12.63 -2.84 12.49
C PRO A 25 -12.46 -1.73 11.45
N TYR A 26 -13.29 -0.71 11.52
CA TYR A 26 -13.26 0.46 10.66
C TYR A 26 -11.96 1.25 10.79
N GLU A 27 -11.55 1.51 12.03
CA GLU A 27 -10.30 2.23 12.34
C GLU A 27 -9.09 1.42 11.90
N ILE A 28 -9.12 0.11 12.11
CA ILE A 28 -8.03 -0.80 11.70
C ILE A 28 -7.83 -0.75 10.20
N VAL A 29 -8.90 -0.86 9.42
CA VAL A 29 -8.82 -0.82 7.95
C VAL A 29 -8.30 0.54 7.49
N LYS A 30 -8.74 1.63 8.09
CA LYS A 30 -8.27 2.98 7.80
C LYS A 30 -6.77 3.11 8.02
N ILE A 31 -6.25 2.59 9.13
CA ILE A 31 -4.82 2.60 9.43
C ILE A 31 -4.04 1.82 8.37
N ILE A 32 -4.55 0.66 7.96
CA ILE A 32 -3.91 -0.17 6.93
C ILE A 32 -3.92 0.54 5.58
N LEU A 33 -5.02 1.19 5.20
CA LEU A 33 -5.11 1.98 3.97
C LEU A 33 -4.10 3.14 3.97
N ASN A 34 -3.99 3.85 5.08
CA ASN A 34 -3.01 4.94 5.23
C ASN A 34 -1.58 4.42 5.12
N GLU A 35 -1.28 3.27 5.70
CA GLU A 35 0.04 2.64 5.62
C GLU A 35 0.37 2.23 4.19
N LEU A 36 -0.59 1.67 3.46
CA LEU A 36 -0.41 1.33 2.05
C LEU A 36 -0.09 2.59 1.23
N GLN A 37 -0.88 3.63 1.40
CA GLN A 37 -0.69 4.90 0.69
C GLN A 37 0.67 5.51 1.00
N ARG A 38 1.09 5.47 2.25
CA ARG A 38 2.39 5.97 2.69
C ARG A 38 3.53 5.22 2.00
N ASN A 39 3.47 3.90 1.96
CA ASN A 39 4.51 3.08 1.32
C ASN A 39 4.56 3.30 -0.19
N ILE A 40 3.41 3.49 -0.84
CA ILE A 40 3.35 3.87 -2.26
C ILE A 40 4.02 5.23 -2.48
N HIS A 41 3.75 6.19 -1.63
CA HIS A 41 4.37 7.52 -1.70
C HIS A 41 5.90 7.44 -1.56
N LEU A 42 6.38 6.68 -0.59
CA LEU A 42 7.81 6.49 -0.38
C LEU A 42 8.46 5.79 -1.58
N MET A 43 7.76 4.83 -2.18
CA MET A 43 8.23 4.17 -3.38
C MET A 43 8.33 5.14 -4.56
N ILE A 44 7.36 6.03 -4.73
CA ILE A 44 7.39 7.09 -5.77
C ILE A 44 8.64 7.95 -5.60
N LEU A 45 8.92 8.41 -4.38
CA LEU A 45 10.06 9.26 -4.09
C LEU A 45 11.38 8.55 -4.37
N GLU A 46 11.51 7.29 -3.98
CA GLU A 46 12.72 6.51 -4.19
C GLU A 46 12.97 6.23 -5.69
N ILE A 47 11.92 6.01 -6.47
CA ILE A 47 12.05 5.84 -7.93
C ILE A 47 12.56 7.13 -8.57
N ASP A 48 12.06 8.29 -8.17
CA ASP A 48 12.52 9.58 -8.66
C ASP A 48 13.98 9.84 -8.29
N LYS A 49 14.38 9.54 -7.06
CA LYS A 49 15.78 9.64 -6.62
C LYS A 49 16.69 8.72 -7.43
N LYS A 50 16.26 7.48 -7.64
CA LYS A 50 17.02 6.50 -8.42
C LYS A 50 17.28 7.01 -9.83
N LYS A 51 16.27 7.60 -10.48
CA LYS A 51 16.43 8.19 -11.82
C LYS A 51 17.45 9.32 -11.81
N ALA A 52 17.36 10.22 -10.83
CA ALA A 52 18.29 11.35 -10.70
C ALA A 52 19.73 10.87 -10.47
N PHE A 53 19.93 9.89 -9.60
CA PHE A 53 21.25 9.32 -9.33
C PHE A 53 21.80 8.55 -10.52
N THR A 54 20.94 7.91 -11.31
CA THR A 54 21.36 7.22 -12.54
C THR A 54 21.90 8.23 -13.55
N VAL A 55 21.22 9.35 -13.75
CA VAL A 55 21.66 10.43 -14.65
C VAL A 55 23.00 11.02 -14.21
N SER A 56 23.18 11.25 -12.91
CA SER A 56 24.42 11.79 -12.35
C SER A 56 25.50 10.75 -12.11
N ARG A 57 25.27 9.48 -12.49
CA ARG A 57 26.20 8.35 -12.36
C ARG A 57 26.64 8.07 -10.92
N LYS A 58 25.79 8.32 -9.96
CA LYS A 58 26.03 8.02 -8.54
C LYS A 58 25.53 6.60 -8.24
N PHE A 59 26.25 5.59 -8.68
CA PHE A 59 25.79 4.20 -8.67
C PHE A 59 25.64 3.61 -7.27
N LYS A 60 26.40 4.07 -6.28
CA LYS A 60 26.17 3.68 -4.88
C LYS A 60 24.78 4.12 -4.41
N ASP A 61 24.39 5.34 -4.76
CA ASP A 61 23.10 5.90 -4.41
C ASP A 61 21.97 5.19 -5.16
N VAL A 62 22.19 4.81 -6.43
CA VAL A 62 21.25 4.00 -7.21
C VAL A 62 20.99 2.67 -6.52
N THR A 63 22.03 1.99 -6.07
CA THR A 63 21.92 0.70 -5.35
C THR A 63 21.16 0.86 -4.05
N SER A 64 21.44 1.94 -3.31
CA SER A 64 20.73 2.25 -2.06
C SER A 64 19.25 2.49 -2.30
N CYS A 65 18.91 3.27 -3.34
CA CYS A 65 17.51 3.49 -3.72
C CYS A 65 16.83 2.19 -4.12
N GLN A 66 17.51 1.33 -4.87
CA GLN A 66 16.94 0.04 -5.28
C GLN A 66 16.61 -0.85 -4.08
N LYS A 67 17.45 -0.85 -3.05
CA LYS A 67 17.17 -1.59 -1.81
C LYS A 67 15.92 -1.04 -1.10
N SER A 68 15.80 0.29 -1.03
CA SER A 68 14.63 0.94 -0.42
C SER A 68 13.36 0.62 -1.20
N ILE A 69 13.43 0.69 -2.54
CA ILE A 69 12.29 0.35 -3.42
C ILE A 69 11.84 -1.09 -3.15
N SER A 70 12.76 -2.05 -3.10
CA SER A 70 12.46 -3.45 -2.84
C SER A 70 11.74 -3.63 -1.48
N LYS A 71 12.20 -2.91 -0.47
CA LYS A 71 11.59 -2.92 0.86
C LYS A 71 10.13 -2.42 0.81
N TYR A 72 9.89 -1.32 0.11
CA TYR A 72 8.54 -0.76 0.00
C TYR A 72 7.62 -1.63 -0.85
N VAL A 73 8.13 -2.29 -1.88
CA VAL A 73 7.37 -3.28 -2.67
C VAL A 73 6.84 -4.39 -1.77
N VAL A 74 7.70 -4.97 -0.94
CA VAL A 74 7.29 -6.05 -0.01
C VAL A 74 6.22 -5.54 0.94
N LYS A 75 6.39 -4.35 1.51
CA LYS A 75 5.40 -3.76 2.41
C LYS A 75 4.06 -3.52 1.71
N CYS A 76 4.09 -2.97 0.50
CA CYS A 76 2.87 -2.73 -0.29
C CYS A 76 2.14 -4.04 -0.58
N LEU A 77 2.84 -5.04 -1.07
CA LEU A 77 2.22 -6.32 -1.44
C LEU A 77 1.64 -7.04 -0.22
N THR A 78 2.35 -7.01 0.91
CA THR A 78 1.87 -7.59 2.17
C THR A 78 0.59 -6.90 2.64
N THR A 79 0.58 -5.57 2.59
CA THR A 79 -0.57 -4.77 3.01
C THR A 79 -1.77 -4.99 2.10
N ILE A 80 -1.55 -5.02 0.78
CA ILE A 80 -2.61 -5.29 -0.21
C ILE A 80 -3.22 -6.68 0.04
N TYR A 81 -2.38 -7.68 0.27
CA TYR A 81 -2.86 -9.03 0.58
C TYR A 81 -3.76 -9.03 1.83
N SER A 82 -3.33 -8.32 2.86
CA SER A 82 -4.10 -8.15 4.10
C SER A 82 -5.47 -7.54 3.84
N LEU A 83 -5.53 -6.49 3.01
CA LEU A 83 -6.77 -5.82 2.65
C LEU A 83 -7.69 -6.75 1.83
N GLN A 84 -7.14 -7.45 0.85
CA GLN A 84 -7.90 -8.34 -0.01
C GLN A 84 -8.49 -9.53 0.76
N THR A 85 -7.72 -10.12 1.64
CA THR A 85 -8.16 -11.29 2.41
C THR A 85 -9.16 -10.94 3.52
N SER A 86 -9.24 -9.67 3.90
CA SER A 86 -10.19 -9.21 4.90
C SER A 86 -11.59 -8.90 4.33
N LEU A 87 -11.74 -8.90 3.01
CA LEU A 87 -13.03 -8.59 2.37
C LEU A 87 -14.03 -9.73 2.57
N ASP A 88 -15.25 -9.35 2.92
CA ASP A 88 -16.39 -10.26 3.02
C ASP A 88 -17.30 -10.03 1.82
N PHE A 89 -17.23 -10.91 0.82
CA PHE A 89 -17.99 -10.77 -0.42
C PHE A 89 -19.48 -11.03 -0.23
N GLU A 90 -19.86 -11.82 0.76
CA GLU A 90 -21.26 -12.08 1.05
C GLU A 90 -21.94 -10.84 1.64
N LYS A 91 -21.32 -10.23 2.65
CA LYS A 91 -21.86 -9.03 3.30
C LYS A 91 -21.61 -7.77 2.51
N GLY A 92 -20.44 -7.66 1.88
CA GLY A 92 -20.01 -6.47 1.15
C GLY A 92 -20.51 -6.39 -0.30
N GLY A 93 -20.84 -7.52 -0.91
CA GLY A 93 -21.38 -7.59 -2.28
C GLY A 93 -20.55 -6.82 -3.29
N THR A 94 -21.19 -5.92 -4.01
CA THR A 94 -20.56 -5.09 -5.05
C THR A 94 -19.43 -4.20 -4.50
N ILE A 95 -19.60 -3.67 -3.29
CA ILE A 95 -18.58 -2.82 -2.65
C ILE A 95 -17.31 -3.64 -2.42
N ALA A 96 -17.44 -4.85 -1.89
CA ALA A 96 -16.29 -5.73 -1.66
C ALA A 96 -15.59 -6.08 -2.97
N THR A 97 -16.33 -6.38 -4.03
CA THR A 97 -15.78 -6.66 -5.36
C THR A 97 -15.03 -5.45 -5.91
N ASN A 98 -15.59 -4.26 -5.79
CA ASN A 98 -14.95 -3.03 -6.27
C ASN A 98 -13.68 -2.73 -5.49
N LEU A 99 -13.68 -2.93 -4.18
CA LEU A 99 -12.48 -2.75 -3.35
C LEU A 99 -11.40 -3.77 -3.73
N PHE A 100 -11.77 -5.02 -3.94
CA PHE A 100 -10.84 -6.04 -4.39
C PHE A 100 -10.15 -5.64 -5.70
N GLN A 101 -10.92 -5.16 -6.68
CA GLN A 101 -10.40 -4.71 -7.96
C GLN A 101 -9.47 -3.49 -7.81
N LEU A 102 -9.81 -2.56 -6.92
CA LEU A 102 -8.94 -1.42 -6.63
C LEU A 102 -7.60 -1.89 -6.04
N TYR A 103 -7.64 -2.81 -5.08
CA TYR A 103 -6.43 -3.38 -4.49
C TYR A 103 -5.60 -4.14 -5.51
N GLU A 104 -6.25 -4.86 -6.45
CA GLU A 104 -5.56 -5.51 -7.56
C GLU A 104 -4.90 -4.50 -8.49
N PHE A 105 -5.57 -3.39 -8.79
CA PHE A 105 -4.98 -2.30 -9.55
C PHE A 105 -3.71 -1.79 -8.87
N CYS A 106 -3.77 -1.52 -7.57
CA CYS A 106 -2.60 -1.08 -6.79
C CYS A 106 -1.47 -2.11 -6.84
N ARG A 107 -1.81 -3.39 -6.67
CA ARG A 107 -0.84 -4.49 -6.73
C ARG A 107 -0.12 -4.53 -8.07
N THR A 108 -0.86 -4.43 -9.15
CA THR A 108 -0.30 -4.42 -10.51
C THR A 108 0.62 -3.24 -10.72
N GLN A 109 0.22 -2.04 -10.27
CA GLN A 109 1.05 -0.84 -10.41
C GLN A 109 2.34 -0.92 -9.58
N VAL A 110 2.28 -1.50 -8.39
CA VAL A 110 3.48 -1.72 -7.56
C VAL A 110 4.47 -2.64 -8.28
N ILE A 111 3.99 -3.76 -8.81
CA ILE A 111 4.84 -4.72 -9.53
C ILE A 111 5.42 -4.10 -10.81
N ASP A 112 4.59 -3.44 -11.61
CA ASP A 112 5.02 -2.83 -12.87
C ASP A 112 6.04 -1.71 -12.63
N SER A 113 5.81 -0.88 -11.62
CA SER A 113 6.72 0.21 -11.28
C SER A 113 8.06 -0.31 -10.77
N PHE A 114 8.06 -1.42 -10.04
CA PHE A 114 9.28 -2.07 -9.61
C PHE A 114 10.11 -2.55 -10.80
N SER A 115 9.46 -3.13 -11.81
CA SER A 115 10.13 -3.67 -13.00
C SER A 115 10.61 -2.58 -13.97
N SER A 116 9.81 -1.53 -14.17
CA SER A 116 10.07 -0.50 -15.20
C SER A 116 10.75 0.75 -14.67
N SER A 117 10.77 0.95 -13.36
CA SER A 117 11.20 2.21 -12.70
C SER A 117 10.36 3.42 -13.14
N ASP A 118 9.11 3.19 -13.56
CA ASP A 118 8.16 4.23 -13.90
C ASP A 118 7.12 4.34 -12.78
N ASN A 119 6.91 5.53 -12.25
CA ASN A 119 6.02 5.74 -11.10
C ASN A 119 4.65 6.31 -11.45
N LYS A 120 4.32 6.44 -12.74
CA LYS A 120 3.02 7.01 -13.16
C LYS A 120 1.84 6.22 -12.62
N GLY A 121 1.90 4.89 -12.70
CA GLY A 121 0.86 4.03 -12.17
C GLY A 121 0.74 4.09 -10.65
N LEU A 122 1.87 4.28 -9.95
CA LEU A 122 1.87 4.47 -8.50
C LEU A 122 1.16 5.76 -8.10
N LYS A 123 1.34 6.83 -8.86
CA LYS A 123 0.65 8.10 -8.62
C LYS A 123 -0.86 7.94 -8.78
N LYS A 124 -1.31 7.20 -9.79
CA LYS A 124 -2.72 6.86 -9.98
C LYS A 124 -3.26 6.04 -8.82
N SER A 125 -2.48 5.07 -8.33
CA SER A 125 -2.84 4.26 -7.16
C SER A 125 -2.96 5.12 -5.91
N TYR A 126 -2.02 6.03 -5.70
CA TYR A 126 -2.06 6.98 -4.60
C TYR A 126 -3.35 7.80 -4.60
N ASP A 127 -3.71 8.35 -5.76
CA ASP A 127 -4.91 9.18 -5.92
C ASP A 127 -6.18 8.35 -5.69
N ALA A 128 -6.24 7.14 -6.20
CA ALA A 128 -7.37 6.23 -5.98
C ALA A 128 -7.53 5.89 -4.50
N LEU A 129 -6.43 5.64 -3.79
CA LEU A 129 -6.46 5.39 -2.35
C LEU A 129 -6.92 6.62 -1.56
N THR A 130 -6.56 7.82 -1.99
CA THR A 130 -7.04 9.05 -1.36
C THR A 130 -8.58 9.09 -1.38
N GLN A 131 -9.20 8.76 -2.51
CA GLN A 131 -10.65 8.73 -2.64
C GLN A 131 -11.28 7.70 -1.69
N ILE A 132 -10.69 6.52 -1.59
CA ILE A 132 -11.17 5.47 -0.69
C ILE A 132 -11.04 5.88 0.77
N ILE A 133 -9.91 6.46 1.15
CA ILE A 133 -9.68 6.91 2.54
C ILE A 133 -10.69 8.00 2.92
N LEU A 134 -10.93 8.95 2.03
CA LEU A 134 -11.94 10.01 2.26
C LEU A 134 -13.34 9.43 2.42
N ALA A 135 -13.72 8.49 1.55
CA ALA A 135 -15.01 7.80 1.65
C ALA A 135 -15.13 7.02 2.96
N TRP A 136 -14.03 6.38 3.37
CA TRP A 136 -13.98 5.63 4.63
C TRP A 136 -14.19 6.55 5.83
N GLU A 137 -13.52 7.70 5.85
CA GLU A 137 -13.67 8.71 6.90
C GLU A 137 -15.10 9.24 6.97
N THR A 138 -15.72 9.49 5.83
CA THR A 138 -17.10 9.97 5.74
C THR A 138 -18.08 8.94 6.34
N MET A 139 -17.88 7.66 6.05
CA MET A 139 -18.71 6.59 6.60
C MET A 139 -18.55 6.46 8.12
N GLU A 140 -17.35 6.68 8.64
CA GLU A 140 -17.07 6.65 10.08
C GLU A 140 -17.80 7.76 10.83
N THR A 141 -17.88 8.96 10.26
CA THR A 141 -18.53 10.11 10.90
C THR A 141 -20.05 10.04 10.84
N GLN A 142 -20.65 9.20 10.00
CA GLN A 142 -22.10 9.03 9.86
C GLN A 142 -22.69 8.00 10.83
N LYS A 143 -21.90 7.41 11.69
CA LYS A 143 -22.37 6.46 12.70
C LYS A 143 -22.94 7.17 13.93
#